data_46d0cc138b693034ecb7cd263ba5a5bd
#
_entry.id   46d0cc138b693034ecb7cd263ba5a5bd
#
_cell.length_a   1.000
_cell.length_b   1.000
_cell.length_c   1.000
_cell.angle_alpha   90.00
_cell.angle_beta   90.00
_cell.angle_gamma   90.00
#
_symmetry.space_group_name_H-M   'P 1'
#
loop_
_entity.id
_entity.type
_entity.pdbx_description
1 polymer ?
#
loop_
_entity_poly.entity_id
_entity_poly.type
_entity_poly.pdbx_seq_one_letter_code
_entity_poly.pdbx_strand_id
1 'polypeptide(L)'
;MMSHRPVPMTALRWRKGGIARCLRVFLLLLLSLCGLPAFAGGPLLVVGDSLSAAHNIAQHEGWVALLQDRLNARSAPASAVINASISGETSAGALARLPELLVRHRPAIVVIELGGNDGLRGLPPAELSANLDAMIRMSREAGAKVLLIGTELPPNYGRAYRDRFRAVYADLAQRHALALLPFLLDGVALRPELMQDDGLHPTAAAQPRVLDNVWSVLQPMLP
;
A
#
# COMPACT_ATOMS: atom_id res chain seq x y z
N MET A 1 -65.62 -60.83 39.32
CA MET A 1 -64.22 -61.25 39.11
C MET A 1 -63.75 -60.72 37.80
N MET A 2 -63.18 -59.49 37.77
CA MET A 2 -62.70 -58.82 36.55
C MET A 2 -61.19 -58.75 36.65
N SER A 3 -60.53 -59.40 35.68
CA SER A 3 -59.09 -59.51 35.57
C SER A 3 -58.54 -58.28 34.86
N HIS A 4 -57.77 -57.43 35.55
CA HIS A 4 -57.01 -56.37 34.94
C HIS A 4 -55.68 -56.89 34.38
N ARG A 5 -55.46 -56.82 33.07
CA ARG A 5 -54.16 -57.06 32.47
C ARG A 5 -53.38 -55.74 32.36
N PRO A 6 -52.08 -55.67 32.75
CA PRO A 6 -51.28 -54.48 32.59
C PRO A 6 -50.80 -54.30 31.14
N VAL A 7 -50.81 -53.03 30.66
CA VAL A 7 -50.29 -52.65 29.34
C VAL A 7 -48.75 -52.40 29.46
N PRO A 8 -47.93 -52.91 28.53
CA PRO A 8 -46.47 -52.70 28.60
C PRO A 8 -46.11 -51.27 28.14
N MET A 9 -45.37 -50.55 28.94
CA MET A 9 -44.73 -49.26 28.59
C MET A 9 -43.54 -49.53 27.63
N THR A 10 -43.68 -49.07 26.41
CA THR A 10 -42.57 -49.04 25.44
C THR A 10 -41.63 -47.88 25.75
N ALA A 11 -40.42 -48.19 26.20
CA ALA A 11 -39.37 -47.19 26.46
C ALA A 11 -38.86 -46.58 25.14
N LEU A 12 -39.07 -45.27 24.99
CA LEU A 12 -38.58 -44.46 23.88
C LEU A 12 -37.05 -44.33 23.98
N ARG A 13 -36.30 -45.09 23.18
CA ARG A 13 -34.83 -45.00 23.08
C ARG A 13 -34.44 -43.73 22.32
N TRP A 14 -34.02 -42.72 23.01
CA TRP A 14 -33.37 -41.54 22.39
C TRP A 14 -32.02 -41.90 21.82
N ARG A 15 -31.90 -41.82 20.46
CA ARG A 15 -30.64 -42.03 19.74
C ARG A 15 -29.71 -40.82 19.96
N LYS A 16 -28.70 -40.98 20.83
CA LYS A 16 -27.68 -39.98 21.18
C LYS A 16 -26.71 -39.60 20.01
N GLY A 17 -27.04 -39.92 18.77
CA GLY A 17 -26.14 -39.71 17.65
C GLY A 17 -26.37 -38.44 16.82
N GLY A 18 -27.49 -37.73 17.01
CA GLY A 18 -27.88 -36.60 16.13
C GLY A 18 -27.17 -35.29 16.46
N ILE A 19 -26.98 -34.98 17.72
CA ILE A 19 -26.44 -33.68 18.17
C ILE A 19 -24.95 -33.55 17.87
N ALA A 20 -24.18 -34.64 18.03
CA ALA A 20 -22.74 -34.61 17.73
C ALA A 20 -22.40 -34.46 16.23
N ARG A 21 -23.28 -34.91 15.33
CA ARG A 21 -23.12 -34.73 13.88
C ARG A 21 -23.45 -33.29 13.45
N CYS A 22 -24.50 -32.67 13.98
CA CYS A 22 -24.84 -31.28 13.69
C CYS A 22 -23.77 -30.30 14.20
N LEU A 23 -23.18 -30.56 15.39
CA LEU A 23 -22.11 -29.72 15.93
C LEU A 23 -20.81 -29.77 15.13
N ARG A 24 -20.45 -30.98 14.57
CA ARG A 24 -19.28 -31.12 13.68
C ARG A 24 -19.46 -30.44 12.34
N VAL A 25 -20.65 -30.48 11.76
CA VAL A 25 -20.96 -29.79 10.48
C VAL A 25 -20.96 -28.28 10.69
N PHE A 26 -21.47 -27.79 11.82
CA PHE A 26 -21.45 -26.34 12.14
C PHE A 26 -20.03 -25.83 12.43
N LEU A 27 -19.16 -26.63 13.07
CA LEU A 27 -17.76 -26.27 13.34
C LEU A 27 -16.92 -26.28 12.05
N LEU A 28 -17.21 -27.19 11.12
CA LEU A 28 -16.55 -27.21 9.79
C LEU A 28 -16.99 -26.07 8.87
N LEU A 29 -18.25 -25.59 9.01
CA LEU A 29 -18.75 -24.41 8.30
C LEU A 29 -18.17 -23.11 8.85
N LEU A 30 -17.87 -23.02 10.15
CA LEU A 30 -17.22 -21.85 10.76
C LEU A 30 -15.73 -21.77 10.42
N LEU A 31 -15.04 -22.89 10.20
CA LEU A 31 -13.65 -22.92 9.78
C LEU A 31 -13.45 -22.58 8.29
N SER A 32 -14.49 -22.71 7.45
CA SER A 32 -14.44 -22.31 6.04
C SER A 32 -14.69 -20.82 5.80
N LEU A 33 -15.10 -20.02 6.82
CA LEU A 33 -15.27 -18.57 6.70
C LEU A 33 -14.00 -17.75 7.01
N CYS A 34 -12.90 -18.37 7.47
CA CYS A 34 -11.63 -17.69 7.75
C CYS A 34 -10.67 -17.60 6.56
N GLY A 35 -11.09 -18.02 5.40
CA GLY A 35 -10.31 -17.92 4.16
C GLY A 35 -10.99 -17.00 3.16
N LEU A 36 -11.19 -15.71 3.50
CA LEU A 36 -11.41 -14.72 2.43
C LEU A 36 -10.12 -14.68 1.61
N PRO A 37 -10.17 -14.99 0.30
CA PRO A 37 -8.99 -14.83 -0.53
C PRO A 37 -8.55 -13.37 -0.40
N ALA A 38 -7.30 -13.14 -0.02
CA ALA A 38 -6.67 -11.85 -0.23
C ALA A 38 -6.99 -11.45 -1.69
N PHE A 39 -7.65 -10.30 -1.88
CA PHE A 39 -8.03 -9.81 -3.21
C PHE A 39 -6.75 -9.67 -4.04
N ALA A 40 -6.43 -10.71 -4.83
CA ALA A 40 -5.28 -10.73 -5.75
C ALA A 40 -5.48 -9.81 -6.96
N GLY A 41 -6.46 -8.90 -6.94
CA GLY A 41 -6.87 -8.07 -8.08
C GLY A 41 -7.30 -6.63 -7.71
N GLY A 42 -6.98 -6.12 -6.53
CA GLY A 42 -7.25 -4.71 -6.18
C GLY A 42 -6.35 -3.72 -6.92
N PRO A 43 -6.74 -2.41 -6.99
CA PRO A 43 -5.94 -1.38 -7.64
C PRO A 43 -4.61 -1.12 -6.91
N LEU A 44 -3.68 -0.49 -7.63
CA LEU A 44 -2.54 0.20 -7.03
C LEU A 44 -2.98 1.60 -6.61
N LEU A 45 -2.72 1.97 -5.37
CA LEU A 45 -2.94 3.33 -4.86
C LEU A 45 -1.58 4.01 -4.68
N VAL A 46 -1.36 5.12 -5.38
CA VAL A 46 -0.19 5.98 -5.20
C VAL A 46 -0.58 7.15 -4.30
N VAL A 47 0.10 7.28 -3.18
CA VAL A 47 -0.04 8.38 -2.22
C VAL A 47 1.30 9.10 -2.18
N GLY A 48 1.38 10.23 -2.85
CA GLY A 48 2.61 10.97 -3.05
C GLY A 48 2.41 12.48 -3.04
N ASP A 49 3.47 13.17 -3.36
CA ASP A 49 3.49 14.63 -3.48
C ASP A 49 3.57 15.10 -4.96
N SER A 50 4.24 16.22 -5.20
CA SER A 50 4.40 16.80 -6.53
C SER A 50 5.16 15.92 -7.52
N LEU A 51 6.06 15.08 -7.05
CA LEU A 51 6.84 14.16 -7.90
C LEU A 51 5.96 13.08 -8.53
N SER A 52 4.88 12.70 -7.85
CA SER A 52 3.89 11.73 -8.34
C SER A 52 2.64 12.38 -8.93
N ALA A 53 2.40 13.68 -8.65
CA ALA A 53 1.23 14.43 -9.13
C ALA A 53 1.43 15.06 -10.53
N ALA A 54 2.52 14.76 -11.24
CA ALA A 54 2.86 15.34 -12.55
C ALA A 54 2.96 16.88 -12.50
N HIS A 55 3.69 17.43 -11.50
CA HIS A 55 3.82 18.87 -11.31
C HIS A 55 4.42 19.57 -12.54
N ASN A 56 3.70 20.59 -13.05
CA ASN A 56 4.07 21.41 -14.23
C ASN A 56 4.33 20.61 -15.52
N ILE A 57 3.84 19.37 -15.62
CA ILE A 57 3.82 18.60 -16.87
C ILE A 57 2.39 18.09 -17.11
N ALA A 58 2.10 17.59 -18.31
CA ALA A 58 0.80 17.02 -18.58
C ALA A 58 0.58 15.71 -17.77
N GLN A 59 -0.62 15.51 -17.23
CA GLN A 59 -0.93 14.37 -16.36
C GLN A 59 -0.57 13.02 -16.98
N HIS A 60 -0.80 12.87 -18.29
CA HIS A 60 -0.50 11.64 -19.02
C HIS A 60 1.01 11.39 -19.24
N GLU A 61 1.85 12.41 -19.05
CA GLU A 61 3.32 12.29 -19.15
C GLU A 61 3.96 11.86 -17.82
N GLY A 62 3.24 12.01 -16.68
CA GLY A 62 3.76 11.65 -15.37
C GLY A 62 3.97 10.14 -15.20
N TRP A 63 4.98 9.74 -14.40
CA TRP A 63 5.35 8.34 -14.22
C TRP A 63 4.18 7.45 -13.74
N VAL A 64 3.22 7.99 -13.00
CA VAL A 64 2.04 7.23 -12.53
C VAL A 64 1.11 6.87 -13.69
N ALA A 65 0.91 7.80 -14.65
CA ALA A 65 0.14 7.50 -15.86
C ALA A 65 0.89 6.51 -16.76
N LEU A 66 2.19 6.70 -16.97
CA LEU A 66 3.04 5.76 -17.69
C LEU A 66 3.07 4.37 -17.03
N LEU A 67 2.93 4.28 -15.69
CA LEU A 67 2.78 3.00 -15.00
C LEU A 67 1.48 2.30 -15.40
N GLN A 68 0.35 3.03 -15.48
CA GLN A 68 -0.91 2.45 -15.97
C GLN A 68 -0.76 1.91 -17.39
N ASP A 69 -0.12 2.65 -18.28
CA ASP A 69 0.11 2.21 -19.67
C ASP A 69 0.99 0.95 -19.71
N ARG A 70 2.05 0.91 -18.91
CA ARG A 70 2.93 -0.27 -18.79
C ARG A 70 2.18 -1.50 -18.27
N LEU A 71 1.28 -1.31 -17.31
CA LEU A 71 0.44 -2.41 -16.80
C LEU A 71 -0.56 -2.88 -17.86
N ASN A 72 -1.18 -1.97 -18.61
CA ASN A 72 -2.12 -2.31 -19.70
C ASN A 72 -1.46 -3.11 -20.83
N ALA A 73 -0.17 -2.88 -21.07
CA ALA A 73 0.60 -3.61 -22.08
C ALA A 73 0.99 -5.04 -21.68
N ARG A 74 0.74 -5.45 -20.42
CA ARG A 74 1.02 -6.83 -19.97
C ARG A 74 -0.11 -7.76 -20.39
N SER A 75 0.22 -9.03 -20.59
CA SER A 75 -0.74 -10.10 -20.92
C SER A 75 -1.65 -10.50 -19.74
N ALA A 76 -1.36 -10.07 -18.52
CA ALA A 76 -2.16 -10.30 -17.32
C ALA A 76 -3.25 -9.21 -17.18
N PRO A 77 -4.37 -9.49 -16.49
CA PRO A 77 -5.36 -8.46 -16.19
C PRO A 77 -4.70 -7.24 -15.53
N ALA A 78 -4.84 -6.07 -16.15
CA ALA A 78 -4.24 -4.85 -15.65
C ALA A 78 -4.96 -4.40 -14.37
N SER A 79 -4.21 -4.21 -13.28
CA SER A 79 -4.72 -3.51 -12.10
C SER A 79 -4.84 -2.02 -12.42
N ALA A 80 -5.93 -1.38 -11.99
CA ALA A 80 -6.08 0.07 -12.10
C ALA A 80 -5.03 0.77 -11.20
N VAL A 81 -4.45 1.85 -11.70
CA VAL A 81 -3.58 2.73 -10.90
C VAL A 81 -4.36 3.97 -10.49
N ILE A 82 -4.50 4.18 -9.20
CA ILE A 82 -5.18 5.34 -8.62
C ILE A 82 -4.11 6.29 -8.12
N ASN A 83 -3.98 7.43 -8.78
CA ASN A 83 -3.09 8.49 -8.33
C ASN A 83 -3.83 9.42 -7.36
N ALA A 84 -3.51 9.31 -6.07
CA ALA A 84 -4.03 10.17 -5.01
C ALA A 84 -2.97 11.18 -4.51
N SER A 85 -1.94 11.45 -5.33
CA SER A 85 -0.86 12.38 -4.99
C SER A 85 -1.32 13.83 -5.11
N ILE A 86 -0.80 14.70 -4.21
CA ILE A 86 -1.12 16.12 -4.17
C ILE A 86 0.18 16.92 -4.10
N SER A 87 0.36 17.88 -5.05
CA SER A 87 1.54 18.77 -5.02
C SER A 87 1.62 19.54 -3.71
N GLY A 88 2.80 19.55 -3.09
CA GLY A 88 3.03 20.21 -1.81
C GLY A 88 2.61 19.41 -0.58
N GLU A 89 2.15 18.16 -0.76
CA GLU A 89 1.70 17.30 0.33
C GLU A 89 2.84 16.95 1.29
N THR A 90 2.55 16.98 2.59
CA THR A 90 3.44 16.46 3.64
C THR A 90 3.01 15.08 4.09
N SER A 91 3.88 14.37 4.80
CA SER A 91 3.53 13.08 5.41
C SER A 91 2.33 13.18 6.36
N ALA A 92 2.18 14.30 7.09
CA ALA A 92 1.04 14.54 7.98
C ALA A 92 -0.26 14.73 7.21
N GLY A 93 -0.26 15.51 6.12
CA GLY A 93 -1.43 15.72 5.27
C GLY A 93 -1.91 14.43 4.63
N ALA A 94 -0.98 13.66 4.07
CA ALA A 94 -1.29 12.37 3.47
C ALA A 94 -1.82 11.35 4.49
N LEU A 95 -1.24 11.29 5.70
CA LEU A 95 -1.71 10.44 6.79
C LEU A 95 -3.17 10.73 7.16
N ALA A 96 -3.54 12.02 7.22
CA ALA A 96 -4.90 12.42 7.60
C ALA A 96 -5.98 11.91 6.63
N ARG A 97 -5.67 11.81 5.32
CA ARG A 97 -6.63 11.37 4.29
C ARG A 97 -6.52 9.89 3.89
N LEU A 98 -5.44 9.22 4.30
CA LEU A 98 -5.20 7.81 3.95
C LEU A 98 -6.34 6.86 4.36
N PRO A 99 -6.97 6.97 5.56
CA PRO A 99 -8.06 6.07 5.95
C PRO A 99 -9.22 6.05 4.96
N GLU A 100 -9.64 7.24 4.48
CA GLU A 100 -10.71 7.34 3.49
C GLU A 100 -10.31 6.71 2.15
N LEU A 101 -9.07 6.93 1.70
CA LEU A 101 -8.54 6.34 0.46
C LEU A 101 -8.52 4.81 0.53
N LEU A 102 -8.08 4.23 1.65
CA LEU A 102 -8.05 2.78 1.85
C LEU A 102 -9.45 2.16 1.82
N VAL A 103 -10.41 2.79 2.50
CA VAL A 103 -11.82 2.33 2.51
C VAL A 103 -12.44 2.42 1.12
N ARG A 104 -12.24 3.55 0.42
CA ARG A 104 -12.80 3.83 -0.90
C ARG A 104 -12.27 2.91 -1.97
N HIS A 105 -10.96 2.68 -1.99
CA HIS A 105 -10.29 2.03 -3.10
C HIS A 105 -9.91 0.57 -2.85
N ARG A 106 -9.81 0.14 -1.59
CA ARG A 106 -9.40 -1.23 -1.19
C ARG A 106 -8.19 -1.73 -1.98
N PRO A 107 -7.07 -0.99 -1.97
CA PRO A 107 -5.93 -1.29 -2.82
C PRO A 107 -5.27 -2.62 -2.47
N ALA A 108 -4.75 -3.33 -3.47
CA ALA A 108 -3.88 -4.48 -3.27
C ALA A 108 -2.44 -4.04 -2.95
N ILE A 109 -2.02 -2.89 -3.49
CA ILE A 109 -0.70 -2.31 -3.26
C ILE A 109 -0.89 -0.81 -2.98
N VAL A 110 -0.23 -0.31 -1.94
CA VAL A 110 -0.09 1.13 -1.66
C VAL A 110 1.37 1.52 -1.90
N VAL A 111 1.57 2.48 -2.79
CA VAL A 111 2.87 3.13 -3.02
C VAL A 111 2.89 4.43 -2.24
N ILE A 112 3.81 4.56 -1.30
CA ILE A 112 3.99 5.77 -0.46
C ILE A 112 5.24 6.49 -0.95
N GLU A 113 5.05 7.67 -1.55
CA GLU A 113 6.10 8.55 -2.06
C GLU A 113 5.92 9.94 -1.42
N LEU A 114 6.49 10.13 -0.24
CA LEU A 114 6.30 11.32 0.61
C LEU A 114 7.55 11.64 1.40
N GLY A 115 7.62 12.88 1.86
CA GLY A 115 8.68 13.37 2.73
C GLY A 115 9.48 14.52 2.11
N GLY A 116 9.44 14.68 0.78
CA GLY A 116 10.10 15.80 0.12
C GLY A 116 9.70 17.14 0.75
N ASN A 117 8.42 17.38 0.91
CA ASN A 117 7.90 18.62 1.52
C ASN A 117 8.18 18.72 3.01
N ASP A 118 8.22 17.60 3.76
CA ASP A 118 8.63 17.59 5.16
C ASP A 118 10.09 18.06 5.28
N GLY A 119 10.96 17.50 4.46
CA GLY A 119 12.38 17.84 4.44
C GLY A 119 12.64 19.27 3.98
N LEU A 120 12.01 19.73 2.89
CA LEU A 120 12.15 21.09 2.37
C LEU A 120 11.68 22.15 3.37
N ARG A 121 10.73 21.82 4.24
CA ARG A 121 10.26 22.69 5.34
C ARG A 121 11.07 22.56 6.60
N GLY A 122 12.08 21.71 6.63
CA GLY A 122 12.94 21.51 7.79
C GLY A 122 12.27 20.80 8.96
N LEU A 123 11.19 20.03 8.71
CA LEU A 123 10.47 19.30 9.76
C LEU A 123 11.35 18.19 10.36
N PRO A 124 11.13 17.85 11.64
CA PRO A 124 11.92 16.81 12.27
C PRO A 124 11.79 15.45 11.57
N PRO A 125 12.91 14.75 11.24
CA PRO A 125 12.84 13.40 10.66
C PRO A 125 12.07 12.39 11.52
N ALA A 126 11.97 12.62 12.83
CA ALA A 126 11.17 11.80 13.74
C ALA A 126 9.66 11.91 13.46
N GLU A 127 9.17 13.08 13.06
CA GLU A 127 7.74 13.27 12.67
C GLU A 127 7.47 12.54 11.35
N LEU A 128 8.34 12.70 10.34
CA LEU A 128 8.25 11.93 9.11
C LEU A 128 8.22 10.43 9.38
N SER A 129 9.13 9.94 10.24
CA SER A 129 9.17 8.52 10.62
C SER A 129 7.87 8.05 11.25
N ALA A 130 7.30 8.82 12.19
CA ALA A 130 6.05 8.47 12.87
C ALA A 130 4.86 8.43 11.89
N ASN A 131 4.76 9.43 10.98
CA ASN A 131 3.69 9.51 10.00
C ASN A 131 3.77 8.36 8.99
N LEU A 132 4.95 8.10 8.42
CA LEU A 132 5.14 6.99 7.49
C LEU A 132 4.91 5.62 8.15
N ASP A 133 5.36 5.43 9.40
CA ASP A 133 5.09 4.19 10.17
C ASP A 133 3.59 3.96 10.34
N ALA A 134 2.83 5.00 10.68
CA ALA A 134 1.39 4.91 10.79
C ALA A 134 0.73 4.57 9.44
N MET A 135 1.14 5.23 8.34
CA MET A 135 0.62 4.95 7.00
C MET A 135 0.91 3.51 6.56
N ILE A 136 2.11 3.00 6.83
CA ILE A 136 2.50 1.61 6.53
C ILE A 136 1.61 0.63 7.29
N ARG A 137 1.42 0.84 8.60
CA ARG A 137 0.56 -0.04 9.42
C ARG A 137 -0.89 -0.04 8.93
N MET A 138 -1.48 1.14 8.72
CA MET A 138 -2.86 1.26 8.24
C MET A 138 -3.06 0.59 6.88
N SER A 139 -2.11 0.75 5.95
CA SER A 139 -2.17 0.10 4.64
C SER A 139 -2.12 -1.43 4.76
N ARG A 140 -1.26 -1.96 5.63
CA ARG A 140 -1.16 -3.42 5.87
C ARG A 140 -2.37 -3.99 6.61
N GLU A 141 -2.93 -3.26 7.56
CA GLU A 141 -4.18 -3.60 8.26
C GLU A 141 -5.37 -3.66 7.29
N ALA A 142 -5.35 -2.80 6.25
CA ALA A 142 -6.32 -2.86 5.14
C ALA A 142 -6.06 -4.00 4.14
N GLY A 143 -5.02 -4.83 4.34
CA GLY A 143 -4.68 -5.98 3.50
C GLY A 143 -3.78 -5.64 2.30
N ALA A 144 -3.30 -4.40 2.17
CA ALA A 144 -2.44 -4.01 1.07
C ALA A 144 -0.95 -4.36 1.32
N LYS A 145 -0.23 -4.71 0.25
CA LYS A 145 1.23 -4.65 0.25
C LYS A 145 1.67 -3.19 0.19
N VAL A 146 2.83 -2.86 0.74
CA VAL A 146 3.36 -1.48 0.72
C VAL A 146 4.68 -1.44 -0.01
N LEU A 147 4.82 -0.51 -0.97
CA LEU A 147 6.07 -0.05 -1.54
C LEU A 147 6.38 1.32 -0.94
N LEU A 148 7.50 1.44 -0.27
CA LEU A 148 7.99 2.72 0.24
C LEU A 148 9.01 3.30 -0.74
N ILE A 149 8.84 4.58 -1.07
CA ILE A 149 9.76 5.31 -1.96
C ILE A 149 10.42 6.41 -1.16
N GLY A 150 11.75 6.39 -1.12
CA GLY A 150 12.58 7.35 -0.44
C GLY A 150 12.83 8.63 -1.27
N THR A 151 13.13 9.68 -0.55
CA THR A 151 13.47 11.00 -1.09
C THR A 151 14.83 11.45 -0.56
N GLU A 152 15.59 12.15 -1.39
CA GLU A 152 16.80 12.86 -1.00
C GLU A 152 16.60 14.38 -1.03
N LEU A 153 17.18 15.06 -0.05
CA LEU A 153 17.12 16.51 0.04
C LEU A 153 18.33 17.17 -0.64
N PRO A 154 18.18 18.40 -1.17
CA PRO A 154 19.29 19.15 -1.74
C PRO A 154 20.46 19.34 -0.78
N PRO A 155 21.69 19.48 -1.29
CA PRO A 155 22.91 19.57 -0.47
C PRO A 155 22.93 20.71 0.56
N ASN A 156 22.24 21.83 0.28
CA ASN A 156 22.15 23.01 1.13
C ASN A 156 21.42 22.78 2.48
N TYR A 157 20.74 21.64 2.66
CA TYR A 157 20.13 21.25 3.94
C TYR A 157 21.12 20.68 4.95
N GLY A 158 22.38 20.55 4.57
CA GLY A 158 23.46 20.05 5.42
C GLY A 158 23.44 18.53 5.61
N ARG A 159 24.67 17.96 5.70
CA ARG A 159 24.86 16.51 5.70
C ARG A 159 24.13 15.82 6.85
N ALA A 160 24.26 16.32 8.08
CA ALA A 160 23.70 15.66 9.27
C ALA A 160 22.17 15.56 9.24
N TYR A 161 21.46 16.55 8.69
CA TYR A 161 20.01 16.48 8.51
C TYR A 161 19.62 15.52 7.39
N ARG A 162 20.29 15.62 6.24
CA ARG A 162 20.05 14.75 5.08
C ARG A 162 20.27 13.28 5.41
N ASP A 163 21.33 12.94 6.13
CA ASP A 163 21.63 11.56 6.50
C ASP A 163 20.56 11.00 7.45
N ARG A 164 20.12 11.78 8.45
CA ARG A 164 19.00 11.39 9.33
C ARG A 164 17.67 11.24 8.58
N PHE A 165 17.43 12.12 7.62
CA PHE A 165 16.23 12.09 6.80
C PHE A 165 16.19 10.82 5.93
N ARG A 166 17.28 10.49 5.26
CA ARG A 166 17.43 9.29 4.46
C ARG A 166 17.29 8.01 5.29
N ALA A 167 17.86 8.00 6.49
CA ALA A 167 17.78 6.84 7.39
C ALA A 167 16.35 6.46 7.75
N VAL A 168 15.39 7.40 7.79
CA VAL A 168 13.98 7.13 8.08
C VAL A 168 13.42 6.03 7.17
N TYR A 169 13.67 6.12 5.86
CA TYR A 169 13.13 5.16 4.91
C TYR A 169 13.76 3.77 5.05
N ALA A 170 15.09 3.72 5.25
CA ALA A 170 15.80 2.46 5.44
C ALA A 170 15.36 1.76 6.73
N ASP A 171 15.25 2.50 7.83
CA ASP A 171 14.84 1.99 9.14
C ASP A 171 13.39 1.45 9.10
N LEU A 172 12.48 2.17 8.44
CA LEU A 172 11.10 1.73 8.27
C LEU A 172 11.00 0.49 7.37
N ALA A 173 11.74 0.48 6.26
CA ALA A 173 11.76 -0.67 5.37
C ALA A 173 12.28 -1.94 6.07
N GLN A 174 13.35 -1.80 6.86
CA GLN A 174 13.87 -2.90 7.68
C GLN A 174 12.89 -3.34 8.75
N ARG A 175 12.33 -2.40 9.53
CA ARG A 175 11.38 -2.68 10.63
C ARG A 175 10.14 -3.43 10.16
N HIS A 176 9.61 -3.05 9.02
CA HIS A 176 8.38 -3.61 8.46
C HIS A 176 8.64 -4.66 7.38
N ALA A 177 9.89 -5.01 7.05
CA ALA A 177 10.25 -5.89 5.94
C ALA A 177 9.54 -5.50 4.64
N LEU A 178 9.70 -4.22 4.21
CA LEU A 178 9.07 -3.66 3.02
C LEU A 178 9.99 -3.66 1.82
N ALA A 179 9.35 -3.64 0.63
CA ALA A 179 10.02 -3.20 -0.58
C ALA A 179 10.32 -1.69 -0.47
N LEU A 180 11.55 -1.29 -0.75
CA LEU A 180 12.03 0.09 -0.71
C LEU A 180 12.70 0.44 -2.04
N LEU A 181 12.24 1.53 -2.66
CA LEU A 181 13.03 2.28 -3.63
C LEU A 181 13.76 3.39 -2.87
N PRO A 182 15.09 3.33 -2.72
CA PRO A 182 15.81 4.27 -1.84
C PRO A 182 15.71 5.73 -2.29
N PHE A 183 15.66 5.98 -3.60
CA PHE A 183 15.55 7.32 -4.19
C PHE A 183 14.79 7.30 -5.52
N LEU A 184 13.66 8.02 -5.56
CA LEU A 184 12.79 8.08 -6.74
C LEU A 184 13.53 8.59 -7.98
N LEU A 185 14.33 9.68 -7.82
CA LEU A 185 14.99 10.39 -8.90
C LEU A 185 16.43 9.91 -9.16
N ASP A 186 16.72 8.63 -8.86
CA ASP A 186 18.03 8.07 -9.15
C ASP A 186 18.33 8.09 -10.66
N GLY A 187 19.53 8.62 -11.03
CA GLY A 187 19.91 8.83 -12.42
C GLY A 187 19.16 9.98 -13.12
N VAL A 188 18.36 10.79 -12.41
CA VAL A 188 17.62 11.96 -12.90
C VAL A 188 18.07 13.25 -12.23
N ALA A 189 18.06 13.30 -10.89
CA ALA A 189 18.28 14.53 -10.12
C ALA A 189 19.60 15.27 -10.36
N LEU A 190 20.63 14.57 -10.83
CA LEU A 190 21.95 15.17 -11.15
C LEU A 190 22.10 15.55 -12.63
N ARG A 191 21.06 15.48 -13.42
CA ARG A 191 21.03 15.79 -14.85
C ARG A 191 20.15 17.02 -15.08
N PRO A 192 20.76 18.21 -15.26
CA PRO A 192 20.00 19.45 -15.42
C PRO A 192 18.97 19.38 -16.57
N GLU A 193 19.29 18.68 -17.66
CA GLU A 193 18.40 18.50 -18.81
C GLU A 193 17.15 17.66 -18.52
N LEU A 194 17.14 16.91 -17.41
CA LEU A 194 16.01 16.10 -16.93
C LEU A 194 15.22 16.76 -15.80
N MET A 195 15.69 17.92 -15.32
CA MET A 195 15.05 18.67 -14.23
C MET A 195 14.43 19.95 -14.78
N GLN A 196 13.33 20.38 -14.17
CA GLN A 196 12.73 21.69 -14.41
C GLN A 196 13.63 22.80 -13.83
N ASP A 197 13.36 24.05 -14.20
CA ASP A 197 14.17 25.20 -13.80
C ASP A 197 14.26 25.40 -12.27
N ASP A 198 13.33 24.82 -11.52
CA ASP A 198 13.35 24.85 -10.06
C ASP A 198 14.38 23.88 -9.42
N GLY A 199 14.97 22.99 -10.22
CA GLY A 199 15.93 21.99 -9.78
C GLY A 199 15.40 20.93 -8.80
N LEU A 200 14.08 20.86 -8.63
CA LEU A 200 13.40 19.93 -7.70
C LEU A 200 12.53 18.91 -8.44
N HIS A 201 11.84 19.34 -9.52
CA HIS A 201 10.91 18.51 -10.25
C HIS A 201 11.51 18.00 -11.56
N PRO A 202 11.27 16.71 -11.91
CA PRO A 202 11.70 16.17 -13.18
C PRO A 202 10.84 16.69 -14.34
N THR A 203 11.45 16.82 -15.52
CA THR A 203 10.73 17.14 -16.76
C THR A 203 9.90 15.96 -17.25
N ALA A 204 9.03 16.18 -18.25
CA ALA A 204 8.30 15.09 -18.93
C ALA A 204 9.28 14.06 -19.55
N ALA A 205 10.40 14.51 -20.11
CA ALA A 205 11.43 13.63 -20.69
C ALA A 205 12.08 12.70 -19.66
N ALA A 206 12.09 13.05 -18.38
CA ALA A 206 12.63 12.23 -17.31
C ALA A 206 11.67 11.13 -16.81
N GLN A 207 10.36 11.27 -17.03
CA GLN A 207 9.34 10.41 -16.42
C GLN A 207 9.47 8.92 -16.78
N PRO A 208 9.87 8.53 -18.01
CA PRO A 208 10.14 7.12 -18.31
C PRO A 208 11.25 6.53 -17.42
N ARG A 209 12.31 7.30 -17.11
CA ARG A 209 13.38 6.87 -16.21
C ARG A 209 12.90 6.77 -14.78
N VAL A 210 12.09 7.73 -14.30
CA VAL A 210 11.45 7.67 -12.97
C VAL A 210 10.59 6.41 -12.86
N LEU A 211 9.78 6.11 -13.88
CA LEU A 211 9.01 4.88 -13.94
C LEU A 211 9.90 3.63 -13.88
N ASP A 212 11.02 3.60 -14.59
CA ASP A 212 11.94 2.44 -14.57
C ASP A 212 12.51 2.19 -13.16
N ASN A 213 12.83 3.26 -12.42
CA ASN A 213 13.25 3.15 -11.02
C ASN A 213 12.16 2.49 -10.18
N VAL A 214 10.91 2.99 -10.26
CA VAL A 214 9.77 2.41 -9.52
C VAL A 214 9.50 0.97 -9.96
N TRP A 215 9.53 0.71 -11.26
CA TRP A 215 9.24 -0.59 -11.83
C TRP A 215 10.17 -1.69 -11.34
N SER A 216 11.45 -1.38 -11.17
CA SER A 216 12.46 -2.34 -10.70
C SER A 216 12.10 -2.98 -9.35
N VAL A 217 11.39 -2.23 -8.49
CA VAL A 217 10.98 -2.67 -7.14
C VAL A 217 9.51 -3.10 -7.11
N LEU A 218 8.65 -2.48 -7.91
CA LEU A 218 7.22 -2.75 -7.95
C LEU A 218 6.89 -4.07 -8.69
N GLN A 219 7.59 -4.37 -9.80
CA GLN A 219 7.28 -5.53 -10.65
C GLN A 219 7.22 -6.86 -9.88
N PRO A 220 8.16 -7.18 -8.95
CA PRO A 220 8.10 -8.42 -8.17
C PRO A 220 6.92 -8.50 -7.18
N MET A 221 6.26 -7.36 -6.89
CA MET A 221 5.12 -7.30 -5.97
C MET A 221 3.78 -7.57 -6.67
N LEU A 222 3.76 -7.44 -7.99
CA LEU A 222 2.56 -7.66 -8.82
C LEU A 222 2.19 -9.16 -8.85
N PRO A 223 0.89 -9.48 -9.07
CA PRO A 223 0.44 -10.86 -9.24
C PRO A 223 0.95 -11.48 -10.53
#